data_aa12660958f7a95927ef7232045d9a27
#
_entry.id   aa12660958f7a95927ef7232045d9a27
#
_cell.length_a   1.000
_cell.length_b   1.000
_cell.length_c   1.000
_cell.angle_alpha   90.00
_cell.angle_beta   90.00
_cell.angle_gamma   90.00
#
_symmetry.space_group_name_H-M   'P 1'
#
loop_
_entity.id
_entity.type
_entity.pdbx_description
1 polymer ?
#
loop_
_entity_poly.entity_id
_entity_poly.type
_entity_poly.pdbx_seq_one_letter_code
_entity_poly.pdbx_strand_id
1 'polypeptide(L)'
;MSEPWPGRAAAPSLDDIARLAEEAFAGLPDLFRSMAGDIVFRVDDFPDDEVLAALGMQDPFELTGLYQGVDLSQRSVMDLSPEPARVFLYRRPLLDEWAERGDVTLAELLAHILIHEIGHHLGLSDAQIERIEAG
;
A
#
# COMPACT_ATOMS: atom_id res chain seq x y z
N MET A 1 -21.40 3.92 16.52
CA MET A 1 -20.69 4.42 15.36
C MET A 1 -19.20 4.25 15.57
N SER A 2 -18.56 3.63 14.67
CA SER A 2 -17.13 3.47 14.73
C SER A 2 -16.45 4.75 14.26
N GLU A 3 -15.51 5.26 15.03
CA GLU A 3 -14.75 6.42 14.64
C GLU A 3 -13.49 5.98 13.92
N PRO A 4 -13.42 6.11 12.61
CA PRO A 4 -12.28 5.59 11.86
C PRO A 4 -11.01 6.41 12.03
N TRP A 5 -11.13 7.62 12.59
CA TRP A 5 -10.01 8.51 12.77
C TRP A 5 -10.13 9.25 14.10
N PRO A 6 -9.16 9.12 14.99
CA PRO A 6 -9.25 9.73 16.33
C PRO A 6 -9.06 11.24 16.32
N GLY A 7 -8.46 11.79 15.30
CA GLY A 7 -8.32 13.23 15.17
C GLY A 7 -9.66 13.85 14.86
N ARG A 8 -9.93 15.01 15.31
CA ARG A 8 -11.17 15.62 15.17
C ARG A 8 -11.43 16.18 13.84
N ALA A 9 -11.03 17.34 13.58
CA ALA A 9 -11.38 18.08 12.39
C ALA A 9 -10.36 17.95 11.27
N ALA A 10 -9.16 17.53 11.55
CA ALA A 10 -8.10 17.44 10.55
C ALA A 10 -8.11 16.10 9.85
N ALA A 11 -7.91 16.11 8.54
CA ALA A 11 -7.72 14.88 7.78
C ALA A 11 -6.38 14.23 8.17
N PRO A 12 -6.25 12.91 8.00
CA PRO A 12 -4.98 12.23 8.28
C PRO A 12 -3.82 12.84 7.49
N SER A 13 -2.71 13.04 8.18
CA SER A 13 -1.50 13.59 7.57
C SER A 13 -0.70 12.49 6.87
N LEU A 14 0.39 12.88 6.20
CA LEU A 14 1.31 11.92 5.60
C LEU A 14 1.87 10.97 6.66
N ASP A 15 2.27 11.51 7.82
CA ASP A 15 2.80 10.69 8.91
C ASP A 15 1.73 9.76 9.50
N ASP A 16 0.49 10.23 9.60
CA ASP A 16 -0.61 9.40 10.08
C ASP A 16 -0.83 8.20 9.17
N ILE A 17 -0.81 8.43 7.87
CA ILE A 17 -1.01 7.35 6.89
C ILE A 17 0.15 6.36 6.95
N ALA A 18 1.39 6.85 7.07
CA ALA A 18 2.55 5.98 7.19
C ALA A 18 2.44 5.07 8.41
N ARG A 19 2.05 5.63 9.54
CA ARG A 19 1.88 4.85 10.77
C ARG A 19 0.75 3.82 10.63
N LEU A 20 -0.39 4.23 10.08
CA LEU A 20 -1.51 3.32 9.87
C LEU A 20 -1.16 2.20 8.90
N ALA A 21 -0.36 2.49 7.87
CA ALA A 21 0.09 1.48 6.92
C ALA A 21 0.99 0.44 7.60
N GLU A 22 1.91 0.87 8.45
CA GLU A 22 2.76 -0.04 9.19
C GLU A 22 1.94 -0.93 10.14
N GLU A 23 0.96 -0.35 10.82
CA GLU A 23 0.07 -1.09 11.69
C GLU A 23 -0.78 -2.09 10.90
N ALA A 24 -1.31 -1.66 9.76
CA ALA A 24 -2.11 -2.54 8.90
C ALA A 24 -1.28 -3.71 8.39
N PHE A 25 -0.06 -3.46 7.95
CA PHE A 25 0.84 -4.53 7.50
C PHE A 25 1.17 -5.50 8.63
N ALA A 26 1.44 -4.98 9.82
CA ALA A 26 1.76 -5.82 10.99
C ALA A 26 0.59 -6.73 11.38
N GLY A 27 -0.63 -6.33 11.05
CA GLY A 27 -1.84 -7.13 11.32
C GLY A 27 -2.17 -8.17 10.26
N LEU A 28 -1.43 -8.22 9.14
CA LEU A 28 -1.67 -9.20 8.10
C LEU A 28 -1.16 -10.59 8.51
N PRO A 29 -1.68 -11.66 7.87
CA PRO A 29 -1.25 -13.02 8.23
C PRO A 29 0.27 -13.20 8.14
N ASP A 30 0.80 -13.98 9.08
CA ASP A 30 2.25 -14.21 9.20
C ASP A 30 2.87 -14.73 7.90
N LEU A 31 2.19 -15.65 7.24
CA LEU A 31 2.69 -16.22 6.00
C LEU A 31 2.82 -15.15 4.92
N PHE A 32 1.83 -14.28 4.82
CA PHE A 32 1.85 -13.19 3.85
C PHE A 32 3.02 -12.24 4.13
N ARG A 33 3.18 -11.86 5.39
CA ARG A 33 4.29 -10.97 5.79
C ARG A 33 5.65 -11.61 5.55
N SER A 34 5.77 -12.92 5.77
CA SER A 34 7.01 -13.65 5.49
C SER A 34 7.34 -13.63 4.00
N MET A 35 6.34 -13.80 3.15
CA MET A 35 6.54 -13.77 1.69
C MET A 35 6.90 -12.37 1.21
N ALA A 36 6.32 -11.35 1.82
CA ALA A 36 6.58 -9.98 1.44
C ALA A 36 7.97 -9.50 1.87
N GLY A 37 8.47 -9.99 3.00
CA GLY A 37 9.76 -9.57 3.54
C GLY A 37 9.69 -8.18 4.13
N ASP A 38 10.83 -7.52 4.19
CA ASP A 38 10.91 -6.16 4.72
C ASP A 38 10.35 -5.15 3.72
N ILE A 39 9.51 -4.26 4.21
CA ILE A 39 8.87 -3.25 3.38
C ILE A 39 9.07 -1.88 4.01
N VAL A 40 9.42 -0.91 3.19
CA VAL A 40 9.51 0.50 3.56
C VAL A 40 8.31 1.22 2.95
N PHE A 41 7.57 1.95 3.76
CA PHE A 41 6.45 2.74 3.29
C PHE A 41 6.87 4.18 3.03
N ARG A 42 6.44 4.70 1.88
CA ARG A 42 6.63 6.09 1.49
C ARG A 42 5.28 6.70 1.19
N VAL A 43 4.99 7.83 1.79
CA VAL A 43 3.68 8.49 1.61
C VAL A 43 3.90 9.87 1.05
N ASP A 44 3.27 10.14 -0.09
CA ASP A 44 3.25 11.45 -0.73
C ASP A 44 1.80 11.87 -0.96
N ASP A 45 1.57 13.14 -1.24
CA ASP A 45 0.21 13.60 -1.52
C ASP A 45 -0.33 13.04 -2.83
N PHE A 46 0.48 13.03 -3.88
CA PHE A 46 0.12 12.54 -5.21
C PHE A 46 1.28 11.81 -5.85
N PRO A 47 1.01 10.85 -6.75
CA PRO A 47 2.08 10.31 -7.59
C PRO A 47 2.66 11.41 -8.46
N ASP A 48 3.94 11.34 -8.74
CA ASP A 48 4.56 12.33 -9.62
C ASP A 48 4.28 12.01 -11.09
N ASP A 49 4.61 12.96 -11.96
CA ASP A 49 4.32 12.82 -13.38
C ASP A 49 5.06 11.64 -14.02
N GLU A 50 6.25 11.35 -13.55
CA GLU A 50 7.03 10.21 -14.08
C GLU A 50 6.36 8.87 -13.77
N VAL A 51 5.82 8.73 -12.56
CA VAL A 51 5.10 7.52 -12.16
C VAL A 51 3.85 7.36 -13.01
N LEU A 52 3.06 8.42 -13.16
CA LEU A 52 1.84 8.40 -13.95
C LEU A 52 2.13 8.06 -15.41
N ALA A 53 3.16 8.65 -15.99
CA ALA A 53 3.56 8.38 -17.36
C ALA A 53 3.97 6.92 -17.54
N ALA A 54 4.75 6.39 -16.58
CA ALA A 54 5.22 5.00 -16.64
C ALA A 54 4.07 4.00 -16.59
N LEU A 55 2.98 4.35 -15.87
CA LEU A 55 1.81 3.49 -15.74
C LEU A 55 0.74 3.76 -16.80
N GLY A 56 0.94 4.76 -17.65
CA GLY A 56 -0.06 5.13 -18.65
C GLY A 56 -1.31 5.77 -18.05
N MET A 57 -1.19 6.36 -16.88
CA MET A 57 -2.31 7.00 -16.19
C MET A 57 -2.28 8.51 -16.41
N GLN A 58 -3.46 9.10 -16.55
CA GLN A 58 -3.59 10.54 -16.72
C GLN A 58 -4.13 11.22 -15.47
N ASP A 59 -4.97 10.50 -14.71
CA ASP A 59 -5.61 11.04 -13.51
C ASP A 59 -4.84 10.59 -12.26
N PRO A 60 -4.18 11.52 -11.54
CA PRO A 60 -3.43 11.14 -10.34
C PRO A 60 -4.31 10.58 -9.23
N PHE A 61 -5.62 10.83 -9.24
CA PHE A 61 -6.53 10.28 -8.24
C PHE A 61 -6.82 8.77 -8.44
N GLU A 62 -6.44 8.21 -9.57
CA GLU A 62 -6.65 6.79 -9.84
C GLU A 62 -5.63 5.88 -9.16
N LEU A 63 -4.53 6.44 -8.67
CA LEU A 63 -3.46 5.64 -8.07
C LEU A 63 -3.39 5.89 -6.57
N THR A 64 -3.84 4.91 -5.78
CA THR A 64 -3.79 5.00 -4.32
C THR A 64 -2.51 4.43 -3.74
N GLY A 65 -1.88 3.48 -4.41
CA GLY A 65 -0.65 2.86 -3.95
C GLY A 65 0.11 2.18 -5.06
N LEU A 66 1.39 1.96 -4.82
CA LEU A 66 2.27 1.33 -5.80
C LEU A 66 3.36 0.54 -5.07
N TYR A 67 3.48 -0.74 -5.42
CA TYR A 67 4.54 -1.58 -4.89
C TYR A 67 5.75 -1.56 -5.83
N GLN A 68 6.93 -1.33 -5.26
CA GLN A 68 8.18 -1.45 -5.98
C GLN A 68 9.07 -2.48 -5.28
N GLY A 69 9.05 -3.68 -5.81
CA GLY A 69 9.94 -4.73 -5.34
C GLY A 69 11.28 -4.64 -6.04
N VAL A 70 12.26 -5.34 -5.51
CA VAL A 70 13.55 -5.47 -6.15
C VAL A 70 13.45 -6.59 -7.17
N ASP A 71 13.79 -6.30 -8.41
CA ASP A 71 13.84 -7.32 -9.46
C ASP A 71 15.14 -8.12 -9.27
N LEU A 72 14.99 -9.34 -8.79
CA LEU A 72 16.13 -10.20 -8.51
C LEU A 72 16.95 -10.51 -9.76
N SER A 73 16.33 -10.48 -10.94
CA SER A 73 17.04 -10.76 -12.19
C SER A 73 18.03 -9.65 -12.55
N GLN A 74 17.84 -8.45 -12.01
CA GLN A 74 18.71 -7.31 -12.25
C GLN A 74 19.78 -7.13 -11.18
N ARG A 75 19.76 -7.96 -10.15
CA ARG A 75 20.74 -7.85 -9.08
C ARG A 75 22.09 -8.34 -9.53
N SER A 76 23.11 -7.58 -9.17
CA SER A 76 24.47 -8.04 -9.27
C SER A 76 24.74 -9.15 -8.26
N VAL A 77 25.51 -10.17 -8.66
CA VAL A 77 25.93 -11.21 -7.71
C VAL A 77 26.81 -10.64 -6.59
N MET A 78 27.33 -9.44 -6.78
CA MET A 78 28.14 -8.75 -5.79
C MET A 78 27.32 -7.94 -4.79
N ASP A 79 26.00 -7.88 -4.99
CA ASP A 79 25.11 -7.11 -4.13
C ASP A 79 24.79 -7.96 -2.88
N LEU A 80 25.50 -7.65 -1.80
CA LEU A 80 25.43 -8.41 -0.57
C LEU A 80 24.30 -7.95 0.38
N SER A 81 23.72 -6.78 0.11
CA SER A 81 22.69 -6.21 0.97
C SER A 81 21.43 -5.98 0.15
N PRO A 82 20.44 -6.90 0.23
CA PRO A 82 19.20 -6.70 -0.51
C PRO A 82 18.48 -5.46 0.02
N GLU A 83 18.08 -4.59 -0.90
CA GLU A 83 17.26 -3.45 -0.55
C GLU A 83 15.85 -3.93 -0.23
N PRO A 84 15.18 -3.34 0.78
CA PRO A 84 13.80 -3.68 1.05
C PRO A 84 12.89 -3.22 -0.09
N ALA A 85 11.78 -3.90 -0.26
CA ALA A 85 10.74 -3.45 -1.16
C ALA A 85 10.13 -2.15 -0.63
N ARG A 86 9.58 -1.35 -1.52
CA ARG A 86 8.94 -0.09 -1.16
C ARG A 86 7.48 -0.13 -1.57
N VAL A 87 6.64 0.38 -0.69
CA VAL A 87 5.23 0.62 -1.01
C VAL A 87 5.02 2.13 -0.93
N PHE A 88 4.62 2.71 -2.06
CA PHE A 88 4.24 4.11 -2.11
C PHE A 88 2.75 4.21 -1.90
N LEU A 89 2.33 5.13 -1.05
CA LEU A 89 0.92 5.42 -0.80
C LEU A 89 0.69 6.89 -1.09
N TYR A 90 -0.44 7.19 -1.71
CA TYR A 90 -0.74 8.56 -2.14
C TYR A 90 -1.94 9.09 -1.37
N ARG A 91 -1.66 10.05 -0.52
CA ARG A 91 -2.61 10.53 0.49
C ARG A 91 -3.91 11.05 -0.11
N ARG A 92 -3.83 11.91 -1.13
CA ARG A 92 -5.03 12.53 -1.69
C ARG A 92 -5.92 11.53 -2.42
N PRO A 93 -5.38 10.68 -3.31
CA PRO A 93 -6.18 9.61 -3.90
C PRO A 93 -6.77 8.65 -2.85
N LEU A 94 -5.98 8.32 -1.83
CA LEU A 94 -6.43 7.42 -0.77
C LEU A 94 -7.61 7.99 0.01
N LEU A 95 -7.52 9.27 0.39
CA LEU A 95 -8.59 9.93 1.12
C LEU A 95 -9.84 10.07 0.26
N ASP A 96 -9.68 10.31 -1.03
CA ASP A 96 -10.78 10.39 -1.97
C ASP A 96 -11.53 9.06 -2.06
N GLU A 97 -10.80 7.96 -2.20
CA GLU A 97 -11.42 6.64 -2.25
C GLU A 97 -12.08 6.29 -0.92
N TRP A 98 -11.45 6.62 0.19
CA TRP A 98 -12.02 6.38 1.51
C TRP A 98 -13.35 7.12 1.69
N ALA A 99 -13.40 8.38 1.30
CA ALA A 99 -14.63 9.17 1.36
C ALA A 99 -15.72 8.58 0.45
N GLU A 100 -15.34 8.13 -0.72
CA GLU A 100 -16.26 7.55 -1.69
C GLU A 100 -16.87 6.23 -1.22
N ARG A 101 -16.08 5.38 -0.59
CA ARG A 101 -16.57 4.10 -0.06
C ARG A 101 -17.53 4.32 1.10
N GLY A 102 -17.17 5.17 2.04
CA GLY A 102 -18.07 5.60 3.12
C GLY A 102 -18.33 4.60 4.23
N ASP A 103 -18.09 3.32 4.01
CA ASP A 103 -18.45 2.25 4.95
C ASP A 103 -17.26 1.46 5.51
N VAL A 104 -16.04 1.91 5.24
CA VAL A 104 -14.83 1.25 5.73
C VAL A 104 -13.99 2.22 6.53
N THR A 105 -13.20 1.70 7.46
CA THR A 105 -12.23 2.53 8.15
C THR A 105 -11.02 2.74 7.25
N LEU A 106 -10.24 3.77 7.53
CA LEU A 106 -9.01 4.01 6.78
C LEU A 106 -8.03 2.83 6.94
N ALA A 107 -7.96 2.26 8.15
CA ALA A 107 -7.12 1.09 8.40
C ALA A 107 -7.54 -0.11 7.55
N GLU A 108 -8.84 -0.35 7.42
CA GLU A 108 -9.36 -1.42 6.57
C GLU A 108 -9.03 -1.19 5.11
N LEU A 109 -9.17 0.04 4.64
CA LEU A 109 -8.82 0.38 3.26
C LEU A 109 -7.34 0.18 3.00
N LEU A 110 -6.48 0.61 3.93
CA LEU A 110 -5.04 0.40 3.81
C LEU A 110 -4.67 -1.07 3.76
N ALA A 111 -5.26 -1.88 4.64
CA ALA A 111 -5.02 -3.33 4.63
C ALA A 111 -5.40 -3.94 3.29
N HIS A 112 -6.54 -3.55 2.74
CA HIS A 112 -7.00 -4.02 1.44
C HIS A 112 -6.01 -3.66 0.33
N ILE A 113 -5.57 -2.41 0.29
CA ILE A 113 -4.62 -1.95 -0.71
C ILE A 113 -3.29 -2.70 -0.59
N LEU A 114 -2.79 -2.89 0.62
CA LEU A 114 -1.52 -3.58 0.84
C LEU A 114 -1.59 -5.03 0.39
N ILE A 115 -2.66 -5.74 0.73
CA ILE A 115 -2.83 -7.13 0.32
C ILE A 115 -2.87 -7.24 -1.20
N HIS A 116 -3.61 -6.36 -1.87
CA HIS A 116 -3.73 -6.42 -3.32
C HIS A 116 -2.44 -6.03 -4.03
N GLU A 117 -1.82 -4.92 -3.64
CA GLU A 117 -0.58 -4.48 -4.28
C GLU A 117 0.57 -5.44 -4.08
N ILE A 118 0.81 -5.84 -2.84
CA ILE A 118 1.89 -6.77 -2.53
C ILE A 118 1.57 -8.16 -3.07
N GLY A 119 0.34 -8.61 -2.90
CA GLY A 119 -0.10 -9.93 -3.33
C GLY A 119 0.08 -10.14 -4.82
N HIS A 120 -0.35 -9.18 -5.64
CA HIS A 120 -0.18 -9.27 -7.09
C HIS A 120 1.30 -9.32 -7.46
N HIS A 121 2.12 -8.52 -6.80
CA HIS A 121 3.55 -8.52 -7.06
C HIS A 121 4.20 -9.86 -6.71
N LEU A 122 3.70 -10.54 -5.66
CA LEU A 122 4.18 -11.87 -5.28
C LEU A 122 3.66 -12.97 -6.20
N GLY A 123 2.83 -12.62 -7.17
CA GLY A 123 2.28 -13.59 -8.11
C GLY A 123 1.03 -14.31 -7.61
N LEU A 124 0.39 -13.80 -6.56
CA LEU A 124 -0.83 -14.40 -6.05
C LEU A 124 -2.00 -14.09 -6.99
N SER A 125 -2.87 -15.07 -7.17
CA SER A 125 -4.10 -14.89 -7.94
C SER A 125 -5.11 -14.09 -7.13
N ASP A 126 -6.11 -13.54 -7.81
CA ASP A 126 -7.20 -12.85 -7.13
C ASP A 126 -7.90 -13.74 -6.12
N ALA A 127 -8.10 -15.01 -6.45
CA ALA A 127 -8.71 -15.97 -5.52
C ALA A 127 -7.86 -16.18 -4.26
N GLN A 128 -6.55 -16.24 -4.42
CA GLN A 128 -5.63 -16.37 -3.29
C GLN A 128 -5.66 -15.12 -2.41
N ILE A 129 -5.67 -13.94 -3.03
CA ILE A 129 -5.75 -12.67 -2.32
C ILE A 129 -7.06 -12.59 -1.54
N GLU A 130 -8.18 -12.94 -2.16
CA GLU A 130 -9.48 -12.94 -1.49
C GLU A 130 -9.51 -13.85 -0.27
N ARG A 131 -8.86 -15.01 -0.36
CA ARG A 131 -8.78 -15.93 0.78
C ARG A 131 -7.98 -15.33 1.93
N ILE A 132 -6.93 -14.60 1.64
CA ILE A 132 -6.13 -13.92 2.67
C ILE A 132 -6.98 -12.85 3.35
N GLU A 133 -7.75 -12.07 2.58
CA GLU A 133 -8.62 -11.04 3.13
C GLU A 133 -9.76 -11.60 3.95
N ALA A 134 -10.28 -12.74 3.55
CA ALA A 134 -11.40 -13.36 4.25
C ALA A 134 -11.01 -13.97 5.58
N GLY A 135 -9.75 -14.18 5.77
CA GLY A 135 -9.34 -14.63 7.01
C GLY A 135 -8.50 -15.52 7.43
#